data_1162b7e5e60ede7ba8cf34021ce0e7c0
#
_entry.id   1162b7e5e60ede7ba8cf34021ce0e7c0
#
_cell.length_a   1.000
_cell.length_b   1.000
_cell.length_c   1.000
_cell.angle_alpha   90.00
_cell.angle_beta   90.00
_cell.angle_gamma   90.00
#
_symmetry.space_group_name_H-M   'P 1'
#
loop_
_entity.id
_entity.type
_entity.pdbx_description
1 polymer ?
#
loop_
_entity_poly.entity_id
_entity_poly.type
_entity_poly.pdbx_seq_one_letter_code
_entity_poly.pdbx_strand_id
1 'polypeptide(L)'
;MSLISLCKQLEDPRIDRKKEHSLEVIVYIALCAVICGSESWNEIERFGICKFDFFKRRFPDLVKIPSHDTFNRFFSLLKPGYFELIFRDWVSELCGKYEGVVAIDGKMLRGASKCSKDNPFGKKGFKLHMVSAWAVSNGISMGQVKVDDKSNEITAIPSLIKSLD
;
A
#
# COMPACT_ATOMS: atom_id res chain seq x y z
N MET A 1 -7.59 -14.26 9.13
CA MET A 1 -6.17 -14.36 8.67
C MET A 1 -5.28 -13.41 9.47
N SER A 2 -4.04 -13.78 9.85
CA SER A 2 -3.10 -12.85 10.51
C SER A 2 -2.39 -11.99 9.46
N LEU A 3 -1.90 -10.78 9.85
CA LEU A 3 -1.10 -9.92 8.97
C LEU A 3 0.11 -10.67 8.36
N ILE A 4 0.69 -11.61 9.10
CA ILE A 4 1.81 -12.44 8.60
C ILE A 4 1.34 -13.44 7.55
N SER A 5 0.13 -13.99 7.70
CA SER A 5 -0.42 -14.90 6.68
C SER A 5 -0.66 -14.16 5.36
N LEU A 6 -1.06 -12.89 5.42
CA LEU A 6 -1.14 -12.00 4.26
C LEU A 6 0.25 -11.84 3.61
N CYS A 7 1.28 -11.53 4.41
CA CYS A 7 2.63 -11.35 3.88
C CYS A 7 3.17 -12.60 3.16
N LYS A 8 2.80 -13.79 3.61
CA LYS A 8 3.21 -15.07 3.00
C LYS A 8 2.57 -15.36 1.63
N GLN A 9 1.46 -14.70 1.31
CA GLN A 9 0.80 -14.84 0.01
C GLN A 9 1.45 -13.95 -1.06
N LEU A 10 2.24 -12.95 -0.64
CA LEU A 10 2.93 -12.07 -1.57
C LEU A 10 4.12 -12.78 -2.21
N GLU A 11 4.21 -12.68 -3.53
CA GLU A 11 5.40 -13.09 -4.27
C GLU A 11 6.51 -12.03 -4.09
N ASP A 12 7.71 -12.45 -3.71
CA ASP A 12 8.84 -11.54 -3.54
C ASP A 12 9.37 -11.07 -4.90
N PRO A 13 9.18 -9.79 -5.28
CA PRO A 13 9.58 -9.28 -6.58
C PRO A 13 11.10 -9.08 -6.72
N ARG A 14 11.85 -9.27 -5.64
CA ARG A 14 13.30 -9.04 -5.63
C ARG A 14 14.05 -10.26 -6.17
N ILE A 15 15.14 -10.00 -6.90
CA ILE A 15 16.09 -11.02 -7.35
C ILE A 15 16.72 -11.72 -6.12
N ASP A 16 16.98 -13.01 -6.21
CA ASP A 16 17.43 -13.88 -5.11
C ASP A 16 18.90 -13.67 -4.73
N ARG A 17 19.37 -12.42 -4.79
CA ARG A 17 20.71 -12.02 -4.41
C ARG A 17 20.67 -11.07 -3.22
N LYS A 18 21.38 -11.42 -2.14
CA LYS A 18 21.60 -10.56 -0.95
C LYS A 18 20.28 -10.03 -0.32
N LYS A 19 19.30 -10.90 -0.15
CA LYS A 19 18.07 -10.58 0.61
C LYS A 19 18.42 -10.61 2.11
N GLU A 20 18.80 -9.46 2.66
CA GLU A 20 19.14 -9.32 4.08
C GLU A 20 17.89 -9.42 4.98
N HIS A 21 16.75 -8.99 4.45
CA HIS A 21 15.46 -9.02 5.15
C HIS A 21 14.46 -9.83 4.35
N SER A 22 13.65 -10.64 5.03
CA SER A 22 12.55 -11.35 4.40
C SER A 22 11.46 -10.38 3.93
N LEU A 23 10.63 -10.82 2.98
CA LEU A 23 9.47 -10.05 2.52
C LEU A 23 8.53 -9.75 3.67
N GLU A 24 8.26 -10.72 4.53
CA GLU A 24 7.36 -10.59 5.67
C GLU A 24 7.81 -9.48 6.62
N VAL A 25 9.10 -9.38 6.91
CA VAL A 25 9.67 -8.32 7.76
C VAL A 25 9.41 -6.94 7.15
N ILE A 26 9.72 -6.78 5.85
CA ILE A 26 9.57 -5.50 5.15
C ILE A 26 8.11 -5.06 5.14
N VAL A 27 7.20 -5.93 4.71
CA VAL A 27 5.78 -5.60 4.60
C VAL A 27 5.15 -5.38 5.97
N TYR A 28 5.47 -6.22 6.95
CA TYR A 28 4.92 -6.12 8.30
C TYR A 28 5.31 -4.81 8.98
N ILE A 29 6.60 -4.42 8.93
CA ILE A 29 7.07 -3.16 9.51
C ILE A 29 6.40 -1.97 8.79
N ALA A 30 6.36 -1.98 7.45
CA ALA A 30 5.76 -0.92 6.68
C ALA A 30 4.28 -0.73 7.01
N LEU A 31 3.50 -1.81 7.06
CA LEU A 31 2.08 -1.74 7.41
C LEU A 31 1.85 -1.23 8.84
N CYS A 32 2.62 -1.73 9.82
CA CYS A 32 2.54 -1.22 11.19
C CYS A 32 2.85 0.28 11.26
N ALA A 33 3.89 0.72 10.56
CA ALA A 33 4.28 2.12 10.54
C ALA A 33 3.22 3.02 9.91
N VAL A 34 2.65 2.61 8.76
CA VAL A 34 1.57 3.35 8.07
C VAL A 34 0.32 3.42 8.93
N ILE A 35 -0.09 2.33 9.58
CA ILE A 35 -1.22 2.33 10.53
C ILE A 35 -0.97 3.30 11.69
N CYS A 36 0.29 3.47 12.11
CA CYS A 36 0.70 4.42 13.15
C CYS A 36 0.95 5.85 12.62
N GLY A 37 0.65 6.15 11.36
CA GLY A 37 0.69 7.48 10.77
C GLY A 37 1.99 7.87 10.09
N SER A 38 2.88 6.90 9.77
CA SER A 38 4.08 7.19 8.97
C SER A 38 3.70 7.45 7.50
N GLU A 39 4.20 8.54 6.92
CA GLU A 39 3.88 9.00 5.56
C GLU A 39 5.06 8.90 4.58
N SER A 40 6.25 8.60 5.05
CA SER A 40 7.47 8.51 4.24
C SER A 40 8.32 7.29 4.59
N TRP A 41 9.16 6.86 3.64
CA TRP A 41 10.08 5.73 3.86
C TRP A 41 11.07 6.00 5.00
N ASN A 42 11.49 7.25 5.18
CA ASN A 42 12.35 7.67 6.30
C ASN A 42 11.64 7.51 7.65
N GLU A 43 10.35 7.84 7.71
CA GLU A 43 9.55 7.69 8.94
C GLU A 43 9.29 6.22 9.25
N ILE A 44 9.05 5.38 8.23
CA ILE A 44 8.89 3.92 8.37
C ILE A 44 10.17 3.30 8.95
N GLU A 45 11.35 3.66 8.43
CA GLU A 45 12.63 3.22 8.98
C GLU A 45 12.79 3.67 10.43
N ARG A 46 12.54 4.96 10.73
CA ARG A 46 12.62 5.50 12.09
C ARG A 46 11.65 4.82 13.06
N PHE A 47 10.41 4.60 12.63
CA PHE A 47 9.41 3.86 13.40
C PHE A 47 9.92 2.45 13.72
N GLY A 48 10.45 1.74 12.73
CA GLY A 48 11.03 0.41 12.89
C GLY A 48 12.15 0.41 13.93
N ILE A 49 13.07 1.38 13.86
CA ILE A 49 14.18 1.54 14.82
C ILE A 49 13.63 1.78 16.23
N CYS A 50 12.68 2.71 16.39
CA CYS A 50 12.07 3.01 17.68
C CYS A 50 11.31 1.84 18.29
N LYS A 51 10.79 0.93 17.46
CA LYS A 51 10.02 -0.25 17.86
C LYS A 51 10.78 -1.56 17.65
N PHE A 52 12.10 -1.50 17.58
CA PHE A 52 12.95 -2.67 17.29
C PHE A 52 12.64 -3.88 18.15
N ASP A 53 12.51 -3.72 19.46
CA ASP A 53 12.24 -4.82 20.40
C ASP A 53 10.88 -5.47 20.14
N PHE A 54 9.88 -4.68 19.73
CA PHE A 54 8.57 -5.21 19.32
C PHE A 54 8.71 -6.11 18.09
N PHE A 55 9.42 -5.65 17.07
CA PHE A 55 9.64 -6.43 15.85
C PHE A 55 10.57 -7.62 16.09
N LYS A 56 11.59 -7.47 16.93
CA LYS A 56 12.49 -8.56 17.30
C LYS A 56 11.79 -9.72 18.00
N ARG A 57 10.80 -9.42 18.86
CA ARG A 57 9.97 -10.48 19.47
C ARG A 57 9.13 -11.24 18.44
N ARG A 58 8.71 -10.55 17.38
CA ARG A 58 7.90 -11.13 16.31
C ARG A 58 8.73 -11.90 15.28
N PHE A 59 9.92 -11.39 14.99
CA PHE A 59 10.90 -11.93 14.05
C PHE A 59 12.23 -12.15 14.78
N PRO A 60 12.41 -13.30 15.45
CA PRO A 60 13.60 -13.55 16.27
C PRO A 60 14.94 -13.43 15.50
N ASP A 61 14.93 -13.69 14.20
CA ASP A 61 16.10 -13.59 13.32
C ASP A 61 16.39 -12.16 12.84
N LEU A 62 15.54 -11.19 13.21
CA LEU A 62 15.74 -9.79 12.82
C LEU A 62 17.00 -9.23 13.51
N VAL A 63 18.01 -8.89 12.73
CA VAL A 63 19.27 -8.30 13.21
C VAL A 63 19.20 -6.78 13.24
N LYS A 64 18.62 -6.18 12.20
CA LYS A 64 18.44 -4.73 12.05
C LYS A 64 17.16 -4.42 11.28
N ILE A 65 16.73 -3.16 11.34
CA ILE A 65 15.58 -2.68 10.55
C ILE A 65 16.01 -2.43 9.10
N PRO A 66 15.17 -2.75 8.11
CA PRO A 66 15.40 -2.36 6.73
C PRO A 66 15.55 -0.83 6.61
N SER A 67 16.49 -0.37 5.78
CA SER A 67 16.66 1.05 5.50
C SER A 67 15.49 1.59 4.64
N HIS A 68 15.28 2.91 4.66
CA HIS A 68 14.30 3.58 3.82
C HIS A 68 14.47 3.25 2.33
N ASP A 69 15.70 3.07 1.84
CA ASP A 69 15.97 2.63 0.48
C ASP A 69 15.51 1.19 0.22
N THR A 70 15.61 0.31 1.21
CA THR A 70 15.12 -1.07 1.11
C THR A 70 13.61 -1.09 0.98
N PHE A 71 12.90 -0.31 1.80
CA PHE A 71 11.44 -0.15 1.68
C PHE A 71 11.06 0.42 0.32
N ASN A 72 11.65 1.56 -0.07
CA ASN A 72 11.37 2.20 -1.35
C ASN A 72 11.58 1.24 -2.54
N ARG A 73 12.72 0.56 -2.60
CA ARG A 73 13.05 -0.39 -3.66
C ARG A 73 12.06 -1.56 -3.70
N PHE A 74 11.73 -2.14 -2.55
CA PHE A 74 10.81 -3.26 -2.47
C PHE A 74 9.42 -2.86 -3.00
N PHE A 75 8.82 -1.79 -2.46
CA PHE A 75 7.48 -1.37 -2.85
C PHE A 75 7.42 -0.82 -4.28
N SER A 76 8.52 -0.31 -4.83
CA SER A 76 8.60 0.07 -6.24
C SER A 76 8.57 -1.10 -7.22
N LEU A 77 8.98 -2.30 -6.77
CA LEU A 77 8.95 -3.53 -7.56
C LEU A 77 7.65 -4.32 -7.39
N LEU A 78 6.94 -4.09 -6.29
CA LEU A 78 5.70 -4.79 -5.97
C LEU A 78 4.61 -4.42 -6.98
N LYS A 79 3.85 -5.41 -7.45
CA LYS A 79 2.70 -5.20 -8.34
C LYS A 79 1.52 -4.66 -7.52
N PRO A 80 1.08 -3.39 -7.73
CA PRO A 80 0.08 -2.76 -6.86
C PRO A 80 -1.24 -3.53 -6.80
N GLY A 81 -1.77 -3.97 -7.96
CA GLY A 81 -3.05 -4.66 -8.02
C GLY A 81 -3.07 -6.00 -7.28
N TYR A 82 -1.94 -6.73 -7.28
CA TYR A 82 -1.84 -7.98 -6.53
C TYR A 82 -1.78 -7.75 -5.02
N PHE A 83 -1.04 -6.72 -4.59
CA PHE A 83 -1.00 -6.31 -3.19
C PHE A 83 -2.36 -5.84 -2.69
N GLU A 84 -3.05 -5.03 -3.50
CA GLU A 84 -4.39 -4.53 -3.19
C GLU A 84 -5.40 -5.67 -3.01
N LEU A 85 -5.37 -6.67 -3.91
CA LEU A 85 -6.25 -7.84 -3.81
C LEU A 85 -6.07 -8.58 -2.48
N ILE A 86 -4.83 -8.97 -2.17
CA ILE A 86 -4.51 -9.71 -0.95
C ILE A 86 -4.81 -8.88 0.31
N PHE A 87 -4.53 -7.58 0.27
CA PHE A 87 -4.81 -6.69 1.39
C PHE A 87 -6.31 -6.55 1.63
N ARG A 88 -7.10 -6.44 0.58
CA ARG A 88 -8.56 -6.37 0.63
C ARG A 88 -9.17 -7.66 1.19
N ASP A 89 -8.70 -8.82 0.76
CA ASP A 89 -9.13 -10.12 1.29
C ASP A 89 -8.85 -10.23 2.79
N TRP A 90 -7.67 -9.77 3.23
CA TRP A 90 -7.32 -9.74 4.65
C TRP A 90 -8.22 -8.82 5.46
N VAL A 91 -8.49 -7.62 4.96
CA VAL A 91 -9.38 -6.64 5.59
C VAL A 91 -10.80 -7.18 5.67
N SER A 92 -11.31 -7.76 4.58
CA SER A 92 -12.64 -8.38 4.52
C SER A 92 -12.81 -9.49 5.57
N GLU A 93 -11.79 -10.33 5.74
CA GLU A 93 -11.82 -11.38 6.76
C GLU A 93 -11.82 -10.83 8.19
N LEU A 94 -11.10 -9.72 8.44
CA LEU A 94 -11.09 -9.08 9.76
C LEU A 94 -12.41 -8.40 10.12
N CYS A 95 -13.05 -7.79 9.12
CA CYS A 95 -14.24 -6.97 9.34
C CYS A 95 -15.54 -7.74 9.17
N GLY A 96 -15.49 -8.94 8.61
CA GLY A 96 -16.69 -9.71 8.26
C GLY A 96 -17.45 -9.09 7.07
N LYS A 97 -18.73 -9.34 6.99
CA LYS A 97 -19.57 -8.78 5.92
C LYS A 97 -19.69 -7.27 6.05
N TYR A 98 -19.47 -6.59 4.95
CA TYR A 98 -19.72 -5.15 4.87
C TYR A 98 -21.23 -4.91 4.82
N GLU A 99 -21.77 -4.21 5.82
CA GLU A 99 -23.16 -3.82 5.86
C GLU A 99 -23.26 -2.30 5.92
N GLY A 100 -24.19 -1.73 5.17
CA GLY A 100 -24.51 -0.31 5.22
C GLY A 100 -24.02 0.51 4.02
N VAL A 101 -23.66 1.77 4.26
CA VAL A 101 -23.35 2.74 3.21
C VAL A 101 -21.91 2.64 2.77
N VAL A 102 -21.69 2.57 1.45
CA VAL A 102 -20.38 2.73 0.82
C VAL A 102 -20.31 4.14 0.23
N ALA A 103 -19.42 4.95 0.77
CA ALA A 103 -19.12 6.26 0.22
C ALA A 103 -18.06 6.13 -0.89
N ILE A 104 -18.31 6.76 -2.04
CA ILE A 104 -17.35 6.80 -3.15
C ILE A 104 -16.87 8.25 -3.28
N ASP A 105 -15.56 8.45 -3.24
CA ASP A 105 -14.92 9.76 -3.33
C ASP A 105 -13.77 9.77 -4.33
N GLY A 106 -13.69 10.85 -5.10
CA GLY A 106 -12.63 11.09 -6.05
C GLY A 106 -11.60 12.07 -5.50
N LYS A 107 -10.33 11.69 -5.46
CA LYS A 107 -9.25 12.52 -4.94
C LYS A 107 -8.08 12.66 -5.90
N MET A 108 -7.67 13.90 -6.14
CA MET A 108 -6.42 14.19 -6.82
C MET A 108 -5.24 14.11 -5.83
N LEU A 109 -4.34 13.16 -6.06
CA LEU A 109 -3.14 13.01 -5.25
C LEU A 109 -2.11 14.08 -5.64
N ARG A 110 -1.89 15.01 -4.72
CA ARG A 110 -0.87 16.05 -4.87
C ARG A 110 0.50 15.46 -4.56
N GLY A 111 1.50 15.69 -5.43
CA GLY A 111 2.86 15.18 -5.24
C GLY A 111 3.13 13.79 -5.83
N ALA A 112 2.13 13.12 -6.40
CA ALA A 112 2.33 11.86 -7.14
C ALA A 112 2.93 12.07 -8.56
N SER A 113 3.31 13.29 -8.91
CA SER A 113 3.92 13.59 -10.21
C SER A 113 5.33 13.00 -10.27
N LYS A 114 5.51 11.93 -11.04
CA LYS A 114 6.83 11.48 -11.42
C LYS A 114 7.45 12.53 -12.34
N CYS A 115 8.57 13.06 -11.93
CA CYS A 115 9.51 13.68 -12.88
C CYS A 115 10.01 12.56 -13.79
N SER A 116 9.41 12.40 -14.98
CA SER A 116 9.93 11.42 -15.95
C SER A 116 11.16 12.01 -16.60
N LYS A 117 12.20 11.18 -16.83
CA LYS A 117 13.41 11.57 -17.55
C LYS A 117 13.12 12.07 -18.97
N ASP A 118 11.93 11.77 -19.48
CA ASP A 118 11.47 12.12 -20.84
C ASP A 118 10.75 13.48 -20.90
N ASN A 119 10.63 14.21 -19.79
CA ASN A 119 10.10 15.57 -19.77
C ASN A 119 11.03 16.52 -19.00
N PRO A 120 12.16 16.92 -19.61
CA PRO A 120 13.13 17.83 -18.99
C PRO A 120 12.58 19.23 -18.72
N PHE A 121 11.43 19.61 -19.28
CA PHE A 121 10.81 20.92 -19.10
C PHE A 121 9.65 20.95 -18.10
N GLY A 122 9.45 19.92 -17.33
CA GLY A 122 8.79 19.79 -16.03
C GLY A 122 7.55 20.60 -15.65
N LYS A 123 6.80 21.22 -16.57
CA LYS A 123 5.67 22.12 -16.26
C LYS A 123 4.28 21.51 -16.34
N LYS A 124 4.13 20.23 -16.72
CA LYS A 124 2.85 19.51 -16.59
C LYS A 124 3.09 18.26 -15.76
N GLY A 125 3.06 18.42 -14.45
CA GLY A 125 3.05 17.29 -13.54
C GLY A 125 1.88 16.38 -13.87
N PHE A 126 2.15 15.09 -13.98
CA PHE A 126 1.13 14.05 -14.09
C PHE A 126 0.21 14.16 -12.87
N LYS A 127 -1.06 14.45 -13.09
CA LYS A 127 -2.07 14.50 -12.04
C LYS A 127 -2.65 13.11 -11.86
N LEU A 128 -2.41 12.49 -10.73
CA LEU A 128 -3.01 11.20 -10.42
C LEU A 128 -4.36 11.42 -9.73
N HIS A 129 -5.42 11.09 -10.45
CA HIS A 129 -6.78 11.05 -9.91
C HIS A 129 -7.09 9.61 -9.48
N MET A 130 -7.59 9.46 -8.26
CA MET A 130 -8.03 8.18 -7.70
C MET A 130 -9.48 8.29 -7.29
N VAL A 131 -10.25 7.24 -7.53
CA VAL A 131 -11.59 7.06 -6.95
C VAL A 131 -11.48 5.93 -5.94
N SER A 132 -11.94 6.15 -4.73
CA SER A 132 -11.92 5.17 -3.64
C SER A 132 -13.32 4.89 -3.12
N ALA A 133 -13.54 3.67 -2.69
CA ALA A 133 -14.75 3.23 -2.01
C ALA A 133 -14.46 3.03 -0.52
N TRP A 134 -15.29 3.59 0.33
CA TRP A 134 -15.16 3.59 1.78
C TRP A 134 -16.40 3.00 2.45
N ALA A 135 -16.24 1.91 3.20
CA ALA A 135 -17.30 1.35 4.03
C ALA A 135 -17.45 2.21 5.30
N VAL A 136 -18.50 3.03 5.33
CA VAL A 136 -18.71 4.02 6.40
C VAL A 136 -18.84 3.35 7.77
N SER A 137 -19.62 2.28 7.86
CA SER A 137 -19.88 1.57 9.11
C SER A 137 -18.63 0.87 9.70
N ASN A 138 -17.73 0.43 8.82
CA ASN A 138 -16.53 -0.30 9.23
C ASN A 138 -15.28 0.62 9.31
N GLY A 139 -15.35 1.84 8.77
CA GLY A 139 -14.22 2.76 8.75
C GLY A 139 -13.06 2.29 7.86
N ILE A 140 -13.34 1.62 6.72
CA ILE A 140 -12.34 0.92 5.93
C ILE A 140 -12.46 1.26 4.45
N SER A 141 -11.31 1.40 3.77
CA SER A 141 -11.25 1.45 2.31
C SER A 141 -11.47 0.06 1.72
N MET A 142 -12.50 -0.07 0.89
CA MET A 142 -12.84 -1.32 0.20
C MET A 142 -12.04 -1.52 -1.08
N GLY A 143 -11.57 -0.45 -1.69
CA GLY A 143 -10.80 -0.48 -2.91
C GLY A 143 -10.62 0.89 -3.52
N GLN A 144 -9.75 0.99 -4.52
CA GLN A 144 -9.48 2.23 -5.23
C GLN A 144 -9.13 1.95 -6.69
N VAL A 145 -9.48 2.86 -7.57
CA VAL A 145 -9.18 2.77 -9.00
C VAL A 145 -8.58 4.09 -9.48
N LYS A 146 -7.51 3.99 -10.26
CA LYS A 146 -6.93 5.13 -10.94
C LYS A 146 -7.87 5.59 -12.06
N VAL A 147 -8.12 6.89 -12.13
CA VAL A 147 -8.85 7.52 -13.23
C VAL A 147 -7.86 7.86 -14.35
N ASP A 148 -8.14 7.47 -15.58
CA ASP A 148 -7.32 7.81 -16.73
C ASP A 148 -7.40 9.32 -17.05
N ASP A 149 -6.29 9.89 -17.50
CA ASP A 149 -6.13 11.34 -17.76
C ASP A 149 -7.17 11.94 -18.73
N LYS A 150 -7.83 11.09 -19.53
CA LYS A 150 -8.86 11.48 -20.52
C LYS A 150 -10.29 11.16 -20.07
N SER A 151 -10.46 10.57 -18.88
CA SER A 151 -11.77 10.21 -18.32
C SER A 151 -12.08 11.04 -17.07
N ASN A 152 -13.34 11.09 -16.70
CA ASN A 152 -13.76 11.69 -15.44
C ASN A 152 -14.03 10.60 -14.37
N GLU A 153 -14.19 11.03 -13.13
CA GLU A 153 -14.44 10.14 -11.98
C GLU A 153 -15.67 9.25 -12.19
N ILE A 154 -16.71 9.77 -12.87
CA ILE A 154 -17.97 9.05 -13.13
C ILE A 154 -17.72 7.76 -13.92
N THR A 155 -16.77 7.77 -14.85
CA THR A 155 -16.45 6.59 -15.68
C THR A 155 -15.67 5.51 -14.92
N ALA A 156 -14.98 5.87 -13.85
CA ALA A 156 -14.21 4.95 -13.02
C ALA A 156 -15.10 4.25 -11.96
N ILE A 157 -16.22 4.85 -11.55
CA ILE A 157 -17.12 4.32 -10.52
C ILE A 157 -17.66 2.92 -10.86
N PRO A 158 -18.17 2.64 -12.09
CA PRO A 158 -18.65 1.29 -12.42
C PRO A 158 -17.56 0.21 -12.34
N SER A 159 -16.32 0.56 -12.71
CA SER A 159 -15.17 -0.36 -12.61
C SER A 159 -14.80 -0.63 -11.15
N LEU A 160 -14.86 0.41 -10.31
CA LEU A 160 -14.65 0.28 -8.88
C LEU A 160 -15.72 -0.62 -8.25
N ILE A 161 -17.01 -0.36 -8.51
CA ILE A 161 -18.12 -1.18 -7.99
C ILE A 161 -17.95 -2.65 -8.37
N LYS A 162 -17.63 -2.95 -9.63
CA LYS A 162 -17.38 -4.33 -10.09
C LYS A 162 -16.20 -5.00 -9.39
N SER A 163 -15.25 -4.24 -8.88
CA SER A 163 -14.11 -4.79 -8.14
C SER A 163 -14.42 -5.07 -6.67
N LEU A 164 -15.59 -4.66 -6.18
CA LEU A 164 -16.03 -4.85 -4.79
C LEU A 164 -16.89 -6.12 -4.61
N ASP A 165 -17.41 -6.67 -5.71
CA ASP A 165 -18.08 -7.98 -5.75
C ASP A 165 -17.07 -9.14 -5.72
#